data_65646de511882b74c244190f411b962c
#
_entry.id   65646de511882b74c244190f411b962c
#
_cell.length_a   1.000
_cell.length_b   1.000
_cell.length_c   1.000
_cell.angle_alpha   90.00
_cell.angle_beta   90.00
_cell.angle_gamma   90.00
#
_symmetry.space_group_name_H-M   'P 1'
#
loop_
_entity.id
_entity.type
_entity.pdbx_description
1 polymer ?
#
loop_
_entity_poly.entity_id
_entity_poly.type
_entity_poly.pdbx_seq_one_letter_code
_entity_poly.pdbx_strand_id
1 'polypeptide(L)'
;MMQRRILATTVLLAAAAALTACAGNAGSGGSDSNDPVGTWGDTKAAGEPSLVLTSDGKLSGTDGCNQLSGAWTDDDDTITFDNVASTMMACEDVDTWLSKLSTGTVSGDTLTVYDTRGKEIGTLERSE
;
A
#
# COMPACT_ATOMS: atom_id res chain seq x y z
N MET A 1 -52.41 -57.75 -25.16
CA MET A 1 -51.54 -56.87 -25.91
C MET A 1 -51.37 -55.57 -25.28
N MET A 2 -50.41 -55.49 -24.50
CA MET A 2 -50.19 -54.29 -23.74
C MET A 2 -49.04 -53.53 -24.35
N GLN A 3 -49.33 -52.38 -24.77
CA GLN A 3 -48.30 -51.49 -25.23
C GLN A 3 -47.71 -50.78 -24.05
N ARG A 4 -46.53 -51.09 -23.79
CA ARG A 4 -45.85 -50.35 -22.75
C ARG A 4 -45.11 -49.21 -23.34
N ARG A 5 -45.57 -48.11 -23.02
CA ARG A 5 -44.88 -46.90 -23.42
C ARG A 5 -43.93 -46.50 -22.32
N ILE A 6 -42.72 -46.59 -22.67
CA ILE A 6 -41.67 -46.14 -21.78
C ILE A 6 -41.46 -44.68 -22.05
N LEU A 7 -41.82 -43.92 -21.10
CA LEU A 7 -41.52 -42.50 -21.18
C LEU A 7 -40.12 -42.29 -20.67
N ALA A 8 -39.30 -41.95 -21.57
CA ALA A 8 -37.96 -41.55 -21.22
C ALA A 8 -38.02 -40.10 -20.81
N THR A 9 -37.88 -39.91 -19.57
CA THR A 9 -37.71 -38.58 -19.04
C THR A 9 -36.26 -38.17 -19.21
N THR A 10 -36.05 -37.33 -20.12
CA THR A 10 -34.76 -36.69 -20.24
C THR A 10 -34.65 -35.66 -19.18
N VAL A 11 -33.80 -35.93 -18.30
CA VAL A 11 -33.43 -34.93 -17.30
C VAL A 11 -32.40 -34.03 -17.94
N LEU A 12 -32.80 -32.86 -18.17
CA LEU A 12 -31.83 -31.85 -18.60
C LEU A 12 -31.08 -31.39 -17.34
N LEU A 13 -29.88 -31.79 -17.22
CA LEU A 13 -29.04 -31.16 -16.26
C LEU A 13 -28.62 -29.84 -16.83
N ALA A 14 -29.17 -28.84 -16.33
CA ALA A 14 -28.63 -27.52 -16.56
C ALA A 14 -27.41 -27.40 -15.67
N ALA A 15 -26.31 -27.55 -16.28
CA ALA A 15 -25.08 -27.24 -15.60
C ALA A 15 -24.99 -25.72 -15.50
N ALA A 16 -25.34 -25.24 -14.39
CA ALA A 16 -25.08 -23.86 -14.12
C ALA A 16 -23.60 -23.73 -13.93
N ALA A 17 -22.97 -23.25 -14.91
CA ALA A 17 -21.60 -22.91 -14.76
C ALA A 17 -21.52 -21.67 -13.90
N ALA A 18 -21.22 -21.91 -12.75
CA ALA A 18 -20.96 -20.80 -11.90
C ALA A 18 -19.65 -20.21 -12.26
N LEU A 19 -19.72 -19.18 -12.93
CA LEU A 19 -18.59 -18.48 -13.22
C LEU A 19 -18.21 -17.64 -12.15
N THR A 20 -17.32 -18.04 -11.51
CA THR A 20 -16.80 -17.23 -10.58
C THR A 20 -15.97 -16.26 -11.18
N ALA A 21 -16.38 -15.22 -11.14
CA ALA A 21 -15.71 -14.18 -11.68
C ALA A 21 -14.66 -13.61 -10.85
N CYS A 22 -14.33 -14.26 -9.98
CA CYS A 22 -13.39 -13.78 -9.14
C CYS A 22 -12.29 -13.20 -9.72
N ALA A 23 -12.19 -13.54 -10.73
CA ALA A 23 -11.15 -13.13 -11.35
C ALA A 23 -10.86 -11.78 -11.27
N GLY A 24 -11.74 -11.16 -11.34
CA GLY A 24 -11.52 -9.86 -11.54
C GLY A 24 -10.57 -9.26 -10.70
N ASN A 25 -10.60 -9.65 -9.66
CA ASN A 25 -9.87 -9.01 -8.82
C ASN A 25 -8.57 -9.16 -9.00
N ALA A 26 -8.35 -9.97 -9.50
CA ALA A 26 -7.19 -10.20 -9.52
C ALA A 26 -6.41 -9.16 -9.94
N GLY A 27 -6.32 -8.89 -10.68
CA GLY A 27 -5.41 -8.12 -11.05
C GLY A 27 -5.40 -6.86 -10.73
N SER A 28 -6.37 -6.54 -10.57
CA SER A 28 -6.58 -5.33 -10.43
C SER A 28 -5.67 -4.73 -9.63
N GLY A 29 -4.82 -4.45 -10.05
CA GLY A 29 -4.06 -3.58 -9.48
C GLY A 29 -3.69 -3.86 -8.17
N GLY A 30 -4.08 -4.77 -7.77
CA GLY A 30 -3.66 -5.11 -6.59
C GLY A 30 -3.51 -4.13 -5.61
N SER A 31 -4.19 -3.23 -5.57
CA SER A 31 -4.03 -2.33 -4.57
C SER A 31 -4.63 -2.87 -3.38
N ASP A 32 -3.92 -3.63 -2.71
CA ASP A 32 -4.27 -3.96 -1.40
C ASP A 32 -4.30 -2.68 -0.62
N SER A 33 -5.32 -2.47 0.14
CA SER A 33 -5.46 -1.22 0.88
C SER A 33 -4.39 -1.02 1.93
N ASN A 34 -3.63 -2.02 2.23
CA ASN A 34 -2.53 -1.89 3.19
C ASN A 34 -1.17 -2.08 2.56
N ASP A 35 -1.09 -1.96 1.26
CA ASP A 35 0.19 -2.11 0.57
C ASP A 35 1.02 -0.84 0.76
N PRO A 36 2.20 -0.94 1.34
CA PRO A 36 3.03 0.24 1.52
C PRO A 36 3.67 0.77 0.25
N VAL A 37 3.72 -0.02 -0.80
CA VAL A 37 4.32 0.45 -2.05
C VAL A 37 3.51 1.58 -2.64
N GLY A 38 4.17 2.64 -3.01
CA GLY A 38 3.51 3.78 -3.62
C GLY A 38 4.14 5.10 -3.21
N THR A 39 3.46 6.16 -3.53
CA THR A 39 3.89 7.51 -3.20
C THR A 39 2.99 8.07 -2.10
N TRP A 40 3.61 8.62 -1.09
CA TRP A 40 2.92 9.15 0.09
C TRP A 40 3.29 10.60 0.29
N GLY A 41 2.30 11.42 0.52
CA GLY A 41 2.50 12.85 0.70
C GLY A 41 2.43 13.60 -0.62
N ASP A 42 2.67 14.90 -0.59
CA ASP A 42 2.59 15.72 -1.78
C ASP A 42 3.99 15.97 -2.34
N THR A 43 4.32 15.32 -3.41
CA THR A 43 5.65 15.44 -4.01
C THR A 43 5.83 16.73 -4.79
N LYS A 44 4.78 17.47 -4.99
CA LYS A 44 4.84 18.70 -5.79
C LYS A 44 4.87 19.97 -4.94
N ALA A 45 4.52 19.84 -3.67
CA ALA A 45 4.47 21.01 -2.80
C ALA A 45 5.81 21.22 -2.12
N ALA A 46 6.43 22.35 -2.37
CA ALA A 46 7.69 22.67 -1.71
C ALA A 46 7.47 22.84 -0.21
N GLY A 47 8.38 22.31 0.57
CA GLY A 47 8.26 22.38 2.03
C GLY A 47 7.37 21.34 2.65
N GLU A 48 6.82 20.43 1.87
CA GLU A 48 5.96 19.38 2.37
C GLU A 48 6.67 18.02 2.32
N PRO A 49 6.46 17.17 3.32
CA PRO A 49 7.11 15.87 3.32
C PRO A 49 6.44 14.90 2.36
N SER A 50 7.24 13.99 1.82
CA SER A 50 6.73 12.92 0.98
C SER A 50 7.67 11.72 1.03
N LEU A 51 7.15 10.55 0.74
CA LEU A 51 7.92 9.31 0.66
C LEU A 51 7.50 8.53 -0.57
N VAL A 52 8.44 7.86 -1.18
CA VAL A 52 8.19 6.87 -2.21
C VAL A 52 8.77 5.55 -1.73
N LEU A 53 7.93 4.54 -1.64
CA LEU A 53 8.33 3.19 -1.27
C LEU A 53 8.16 2.30 -2.49
N THR A 54 9.24 1.67 -2.92
CA THR A 54 9.23 0.85 -4.12
C THR A 54 9.15 -0.63 -3.77
N SER A 55 8.70 -1.43 -4.71
CA SER A 55 8.52 -2.85 -4.45
C SER A 55 9.84 -3.60 -4.27
N ASP A 56 10.95 -3.01 -4.64
CA ASP A 56 12.26 -3.61 -4.41
C ASP A 56 12.87 -3.21 -3.06
N GLY A 57 12.10 -2.61 -2.20
CA GLY A 57 12.55 -2.30 -0.84
C GLY A 57 13.31 -1.01 -0.68
N LYS A 58 13.19 -0.10 -1.63
CA LYS A 58 13.88 1.18 -1.54
C LYS A 58 12.96 2.28 -1.08
N LEU A 59 13.53 3.22 -0.37
CA LEU A 59 12.82 4.38 0.14
C LEU A 59 13.53 5.64 -0.38
N SER A 60 12.75 6.56 -0.87
CA SER A 60 13.24 7.89 -1.21
C SER A 60 12.17 8.92 -0.83
N GLY A 61 12.57 10.15 -0.68
CA GLY A 61 11.61 11.18 -0.35
C GLY A 61 12.26 12.42 0.20
N THR A 62 11.47 13.19 0.89
CA THR A 62 11.94 14.43 1.51
C THR A 62 11.15 14.71 2.78
N ASP A 63 11.79 15.36 3.73
CA ASP A 63 11.09 15.84 4.91
C ASP A 63 10.55 17.27 4.74
N GLY A 64 10.58 17.75 3.51
CA GLY A 64 10.20 19.13 3.22
C GLY A 64 11.41 20.04 3.02
N CYS A 65 12.54 19.65 3.49
CA CYS A 65 13.78 20.39 3.40
C CYS A 65 14.90 19.50 2.87
N ASN A 66 15.13 18.37 3.52
CA ASN A 66 16.23 17.47 3.17
C ASN A 66 15.72 16.30 2.34
N GLN A 67 16.62 15.72 1.55
CA GLN A 67 16.34 14.52 0.81
C GLN A 67 16.58 13.30 1.70
N LEU A 68 15.68 12.34 1.62
CA LEU A 68 15.77 11.09 2.37
C LEU A 68 15.98 9.94 1.39
N SER A 69 16.84 9.01 1.74
CA SER A 69 17.00 7.79 0.95
C SER A 69 17.44 6.64 1.85
N GLY A 70 16.93 5.47 1.56
CA GLY A 70 17.23 4.30 2.37
C GLY A 70 16.47 3.09 1.86
N ALA A 71 16.10 2.23 2.79
CA ALA A 71 15.38 1.01 2.49
C ALA A 71 14.20 0.85 3.44
N TRP A 72 13.30 -0.04 3.08
CA TRP A 72 12.17 -0.38 3.95
C TRP A 72 11.89 -1.86 3.87
N THR A 73 11.33 -2.39 4.94
CA THR A 73 10.83 -3.75 4.98
C THR A 73 9.45 -3.74 5.61
N ASP A 74 8.68 -4.77 5.32
CA ASP A 74 7.32 -4.91 5.82
C ASP A 74 7.24 -6.20 6.62
N ASP A 75 6.79 -6.11 7.83
CA ASP A 75 6.67 -7.26 8.72
C ASP A 75 5.37 -7.14 9.49
N ASP A 76 4.38 -7.96 9.17
CA ASP A 76 3.08 -7.97 9.86
C ASP A 76 2.46 -6.59 9.94
N ASP A 77 2.17 -5.89 9.09
CA ASP A 77 1.55 -4.57 9.12
C ASP A 77 2.44 -3.46 9.66
N THR A 78 3.67 -3.77 10.00
CA THR A 78 4.61 -2.75 10.44
C THR A 78 5.69 -2.57 9.38
N ILE A 79 5.89 -1.34 8.96
CA ILE A 79 6.96 -1.00 8.05
C ILE A 79 8.14 -0.53 8.87
N THR A 80 9.32 -1.08 8.57
CA THR A 80 10.55 -0.61 9.20
C THR A 80 11.37 0.14 8.16
N PHE A 81 11.77 1.34 8.50
CA PHE A 81 12.61 2.15 7.63
C PHE A 81 14.06 1.98 8.06
N ASP A 82 14.89 1.48 7.14
CA ASP A 82 16.27 1.11 7.47
C ASP A 82 17.29 1.97 6.74
N ASN A 83 18.33 2.30 7.46
CA ASN A 83 19.48 2.98 6.84
C ASN A 83 19.10 4.25 6.09
N VAL A 84 18.16 4.99 6.63
CA VAL A 84 17.71 6.20 5.97
C VAL A 84 18.75 7.30 6.16
N ALA A 85 19.29 7.75 5.06
CA ALA A 85 20.20 8.88 5.06
C ALA A 85 19.43 10.14 4.75
N SER A 86 19.89 11.25 5.26
CA SER A 86 19.27 12.53 5.06
C SER A 86 20.33 13.57 4.81
N THR A 87 20.10 14.48 3.87
CA THR A 87 20.94 15.64 3.74
C THR A 87 20.75 16.54 4.97
N MET A 88 21.67 17.45 5.19
CA MET A 88 21.68 18.23 6.42
C MET A 88 21.55 19.71 6.10
N MET A 89 20.44 20.06 5.51
CA MET A 89 20.17 21.47 5.21
C MET A 89 19.32 22.08 6.30
N ALA A 90 19.42 23.35 6.48
CA ALA A 90 18.56 24.08 7.41
C ALA A 90 17.55 24.88 6.62
N CYS A 91 16.27 24.66 6.88
CA CYS A 91 15.20 25.38 6.22
C CYS A 91 14.34 26.06 7.26
N GLU A 92 14.12 27.36 7.07
CA GLU A 92 13.26 28.09 7.97
C GLU A 92 11.81 27.75 7.69
N ASP A 93 11.01 27.75 8.72
CA ASP A 93 9.56 27.55 8.62
C ASP A 93 9.16 26.20 8.02
N VAL A 94 10.03 25.22 8.03
CA VAL A 94 9.71 23.87 7.59
C VAL A 94 9.82 22.91 8.77
N ASP A 95 8.75 22.17 9.02
CA ASP A 95 8.79 21.15 10.05
C ASP A 95 9.31 19.86 9.43
N THR A 96 10.53 19.50 9.79
CA THR A 96 11.20 18.34 9.22
C THR A 96 10.94 17.07 10.02
N TRP A 97 9.74 16.90 10.52
CA TRP A 97 9.39 15.77 11.37
C TRP A 97 9.67 14.41 10.71
N LEU A 98 9.52 14.33 9.41
CA LEU A 98 9.68 13.06 8.71
C LEU A 98 11.12 12.53 8.77
N SER A 99 12.09 13.38 8.99
CA SER A 99 13.48 12.93 9.10
C SER A 99 13.73 12.03 10.29
N LYS A 100 12.80 11.97 11.23
CA LYS A 100 12.91 11.12 12.41
C LYS A 100 12.21 9.78 12.23
N LEU A 101 11.80 9.45 11.03
CA LEU A 101 11.06 8.23 10.77
C LEU A 101 11.86 6.99 11.21
N SER A 102 11.18 6.04 11.77
CA SER A 102 11.76 4.76 12.15
C SER A 102 10.87 3.60 11.72
N THR A 103 9.59 3.69 12.03
CA THR A 103 8.61 2.68 11.61
C THR A 103 7.36 3.37 11.11
N GLY A 104 6.50 2.60 10.48
CA GLY A 104 5.21 3.10 10.01
C GLY A 104 4.17 2.02 9.91
N THR A 105 2.92 2.43 9.81
CA THR A 105 1.80 1.53 9.55
C THR A 105 0.94 2.14 8.47
N VAL A 106 0.34 1.28 7.64
CA VAL A 106 -0.55 1.72 6.58
C VAL A 106 -1.96 1.28 6.91
N SER A 107 -2.89 2.19 6.81
CA SER A 107 -4.30 1.91 6.94
C SER A 107 -5.02 2.63 5.81
N GLY A 108 -5.47 1.88 4.81
CA GLY A 108 -6.08 2.49 3.64
C GLY A 108 -5.10 3.38 2.90
N ASP A 109 -5.43 4.63 2.81
CA ASP A 109 -4.59 5.62 2.11
C ASP A 109 -3.76 6.47 3.07
N THR A 110 -3.65 6.06 4.31
CA THR A 110 -2.90 6.81 5.31
C THR A 110 -1.70 6.02 5.81
N LEU A 111 -0.54 6.63 5.74
CA LEU A 111 0.69 6.09 6.33
C LEU A 111 0.96 6.87 7.61
N THR A 112 0.96 6.19 8.73
CA THR A 112 1.31 6.77 10.03
C THR A 112 2.76 6.48 10.32
N VAL A 113 3.52 7.49 10.70
CA VAL A 113 4.96 7.39 10.89
C VAL A 113 5.30 7.54 12.36
N TYR A 114 6.19 6.70 12.84
CA TYR A 114 6.63 6.69 14.24
C TYR A 114 8.15 6.87 14.33
N ASP A 115 8.60 7.45 15.42
CA ASP A 115 10.02 7.62 15.68
C ASP A 115 10.61 6.36 16.35
N THR A 116 11.87 6.44 16.75
CA THR A 116 12.55 5.30 17.37
C THR A 116 11.98 4.92 18.72
N ARG A 117 11.18 5.77 19.33
CA ARG A 117 10.53 5.49 20.60
C ARG A 117 9.13 4.92 20.43
N GLY A 118 8.69 4.75 19.18
CA GLY A 118 7.34 4.30 18.89
C GLY A 118 6.30 5.38 19.03
N LYS A 119 6.71 6.63 19.07
CA LYS A 119 5.77 7.75 19.16
C LYS A 119 5.39 8.20 17.75
N GLU A 120 4.10 8.40 17.54
CA GLU A 120 3.63 8.92 16.26
C GLU A 120 4.15 10.33 16.04
N ILE A 121 4.77 10.56 14.90
CA ILE A 121 5.32 11.87 14.56
C ILE A 121 4.60 12.54 13.40
N GLY A 122 3.75 11.84 12.68
CA GLY A 122 2.96 12.43 11.63
C GLY A 122 2.35 11.39 10.73
N THR A 123 1.56 11.85 9.78
CA THR A 123 0.93 10.99 8.79
C THR A 123 1.13 11.54 7.39
N LEU A 124 1.11 10.65 6.41
CA LEU A 124 1.13 11.01 5.00
C LEU A 124 -0.03 10.31 4.30
N GLU A 125 -0.61 11.00 3.34
CA GLU A 125 -1.69 10.42 2.54
C GLU A 125 -1.14 9.84 1.25
N ARG A 126 -1.74 8.78 0.78
CA ARG A 126 -1.34 8.15 -0.49
C ARG A 126 -1.69 9.09 -1.63
N SER A 127 -0.72 9.41 -2.45
CA SER A 127 -0.93 10.27 -3.60
C SER A 127 -0.94 9.50 -4.91
N GLU A 128 -0.60 8.23 -4.86
CA GLU A 128 -0.58 7.38 -6.04
C GLU A 128 -1.03 5.99 -5.71
#